data_41fcb10b3111595c720ee7364b2f4045
#
_entry.id   41fcb10b3111595c720ee7364b2f4045
#
_cell.length_a   1.000
_cell.length_b   1.000
_cell.length_c   1.000
_cell.angle_alpha   90.00
_cell.angle_beta   90.00
_cell.angle_gamma   90.00
#
_symmetry.space_group_name_H-M   'P 1'
#
loop_
_entity.id
_entity.type
_entity.pdbx_description
1 polymer ?
#
loop_
_entity_poly.entity_id
_entity_poly.type
_entity_poly.pdbx_seq_one_letter_code
_entity_poly.pdbx_strand_id
1 'polypeptide(L)'
;MGNWSDVLYAALDLRQSFKEFTGNGCLTISAGVGMFDEKYPIARMASETGSLEDAAKMYAELGPDGNERTKNAVALWSAGSVFSWDDLANVVEPRMREIAGIFKENDKGKAFIYKIVSLLRHYDDVISAPRLAYLLARSFEGCEKRDELCQRFYAWASDSRERRCLVAALEWYVYSIRERG
;
A
#
# COMPACT_ATOMS: atom_id res chain seq x y z
N MET A 1 6.27 18.78 -4.77
CA MET A 1 5.70 18.61 -3.42
C MET A 1 4.23 19.00 -3.50
N GLY A 2 3.36 18.26 -2.88
CA GLY A 2 1.92 18.49 -2.88
C GLY A 2 1.26 17.72 -1.76
N ASN A 3 -0.06 17.81 -1.70
CA ASN A 3 -0.87 16.93 -0.87
C ASN A 3 -0.54 15.47 -1.26
N TRP A 4 -0.32 14.61 -0.27
CA TRP A 4 0.16 13.24 -0.49
C TRP A 4 -0.77 12.39 -1.37
N SER A 5 -2.11 12.57 -1.29
CA SER A 5 -3.06 11.89 -2.16
C SER A 5 -2.88 12.32 -3.61
N ASP A 6 -2.71 13.62 -3.85
CA ASP A 6 -2.53 14.17 -5.20
C ASP A 6 -1.19 13.70 -5.79
N VAL A 7 -0.14 13.59 -4.97
CA VAL A 7 1.17 13.09 -5.39
C VAL A 7 1.10 11.63 -5.84
N LEU A 8 0.34 10.77 -5.15
CA LEU A 8 0.19 9.37 -5.53
C LEU A 8 -0.61 9.21 -6.84
N TYR A 9 -1.72 9.92 -6.97
CA TYR A 9 -2.47 9.90 -8.22
C TYR A 9 -1.68 10.50 -9.38
N ALA A 10 -0.98 11.61 -9.16
CA ALA A 10 -0.09 12.19 -10.17
C ALA A 10 1.05 11.22 -10.56
N ALA A 11 1.57 10.43 -9.63
CA ALA A 11 2.58 9.42 -9.93
C ALA A 11 2.02 8.29 -10.82
N LEU A 12 0.80 7.84 -10.56
CA LEU A 12 0.11 6.85 -11.40
C LEU A 12 -0.17 7.41 -12.81
N ASP A 13 -0.66 8.64 -12.91
CA ASP A 13 -0.94 9.31 -14.18
C ASP A 13 0.36 9.55 -14.99
N LEU A 14 1.43 9.99 -14.32
CA LEU A 14 2.74 10.15 -14.93
C LEU A 14 3.28 8.82 -15.47
N ARG A 15 3.16 7.75 -14.69
CA ARG A 15 3.55 6.40 -15.12
C ARG A 15 2.77 5.95 -16.36
N GLN A 16 1.47 6.17 -16.39
CA GLN A 16 0.62 5.81 -17.52
C GLN A 16 0.99 6.62 -18.77
N SER A 17 1.12 7.93 -18.63
CA SER A 17 1.54 8.82 -19.73
C SER A 17 2.93 8.48 -20.28
N PHE A 18 3.86 8.13 -19.38
CA PHE A 18 5.21 7.71 -19.78
C PHE A 18 5.18 6.40 -20.57
N LYS A 19 4.37 5.44 -20.13
CA LYS A 19 4.18 4.14 -20.83
C LYS A 19 3.64 4.36 -22.25
N GLU A 20 2.65 5.22 -22.41
CA GLU A 20 2.05 5.56 -23.70
C GLU A 20 3.07 6.26 -24.61
N PHE A 21 3.78 7.25 -24.08
CA PHE A 21 4.81 8.00 -24.83
C PHE A 21 5.96 7.11 -25.31
N THR A 22 6.37 6.12 -24.52
CA THR A 22 7.51 5.22 -24.83
C THR A 22 7.13 3.98 -25.62
N GLY A 23 5.90 3.88 -26.14
CA GLY A 23 5.47 2.74 -26.95
C GLY A 23 5.24 1.45 -26.14
N ASN A 24 4.58 1.60 -25.00
CA ASN A 24 4.06 0.48 -24.18
C ASN A 24 5.09 -0.53 -23.65
N GLY A 25 6.26 -0.09 -23.24
CA GLY A 25 7.13 -0.95 -22.45
C GLY A 25 8.59 -1.02 -22.84
N CYS A 26 9.01 -0.27 -23.87
CA CYS A 26 10.43 -0.18 -24.22
C CYS A 26 11.28 0.48 -23.12
N LEU A 27 10.69 1.44 -22.40
CA LEU A 27 11.34 2.10 -21.26
C LEU A 27 10.44 2.02 -20.02
N THR A 28 11.07 1.97 -18.86
CA THR A 28 10.38 1.92 -17.57
C THR A 28 10.84 3.05 -16.67
N ILE A 29 9.97 3.44 -15.73
CA ILE A 29 10.27 4.43 -14.71
C ILE A 29 10.16 3.80 -13.33
N SER A 30 11.08 4.14 -12.42
CA SER A 30 10.96 3.83 -11.00
C SER A 30 10.84 5.12 -10.20
N ALA A 31 10.14 5.08 -9.08
CA ALA A 31 9.93 6.25 -8.25
C ALA A 31 10.00 5.94 -6.76
N GLY A 32 10.35 6.94 -5.96
CA GLY A 32 10.20 6.95 -4.52
C GLY A 32 9.17 8.00 -4.10
N VAL A 33 8.25 7.65 -3.22
CA VAL A 33 7.28 8.56 -2.65
C VAL A 33 7.48 8.62 -1.14
N GLY A 34 8.13 9.68 -0.67
CA GLY A 34 8.35 9.97 0.74
C GLY A 34 7.20 10.78 1.34
N MET A 35 6.95 10.59 2.63
CA MET A 35 6.00 11.37 3.39
C MET A 35 6.72 12.03 4.57
N PHE A 36 6.59 13.35 4.66
CA PHE A 36 7.34 14.16 5.62
C PHE A 36 6.43 15.20 6.27
N ASP A 37 6.76 15.57 7.47
CA ASP A 37 6.11 16.70 8.15
C ASP A 37 6.49 18.02 7.47
N GLU A 38 5.63 19.03 7.57
CA GLU A 38 5.83 20.36 6.94
C GLU A 38 7.15 21.04 7.35
N LYS A 39 7.64 20.75 8.55
CA LYS A 39 8.88 21.33 9.09
C LYS A 39 10.13 20.47 8.83
N TYR A 40 9.99 19.36 8.08
CA TYR A 40 11.12 18.48 7.81
C TYR A 40 12.11 19.15 6.85
N PRO A 41 13.44 19.07 7.08
CA PRO A 41 14.44 19.73 6.22
C PRO A 41 14.40 19.21 4.79
N ILE A 42 14.28 20.10 3.81
CA ILE A 42 14.18 19.77 2.36
C ILE A 42 15.36 18.89 1.89
N ALA A 43 16.58 19.17 2.35
CA ALA A 43 17.74 18.38 2.00
C ALA A 43 17.63 16.90 2.45
N ARG A 44 17.02 16.67 3.62
CA ARG A 44 16.73 15.31 4.10
C ARG A 44 15.59 14.66 3.33
N MET A 45 14.52 15.41 3.02
CA MET A 45 13.45 14.92 2.15
C MET A 45 14.03 14.40 0.83
N ALA A 46 14.88 15.18 0.18
CA ALA A 46 15.50 14.79 -1.08
C ALA A 46 16.37 13.52 -0.94
N SER A 47 17.19 13.45 0.10
CA SER A 47 18.03 12.27 0.36
C SER A 47 17.22 11.01 0.65
N GLU A 48 16.20 11.10 1.51
CA GLU A 48 15.36 9.96 1.87
C GLU A 48 14.48 9.51 0.69
N THR A 49 13.93 10.45 -0.08
CA THR A 49 13.19 10.12 -1.31
C THR A 49 14.09 9.49 -2.36
N GLY A 50 15.34 9.94 -2.49
CA GLY A 50 16.37 9.30 -3.34
C GLY A 50 16.62 7.84 -2.92
N SER A 51 16.75 7.58 -1.62
CA SER A 51 16.89 6.20 -1.11
C SER A 51 15.68 5.32 -1.42
N LEU A 52 14.46 5.88 -1.42
CA LEU A 52 13.26 5.16 -1.85
C LEU A 52 13.29 4.85 -3.34
N GLU A 53 13.71 5.81 -4.17
CA GLU A 53 13.88 5.60 -5.61
C GLU A 53 14.91 4.49 -5.89
N ASP A 54 16.03 4.48 -5.17
CA ASP A 54 17.05 3.44 -5.29
C ASP A 54 16.50 2.06 -4.89
N ALA A 55 15.71 1.98 -3.83
CA ALA A 55 15.01 0.74 -3.46
C ALA A 55 14.06 0.27 -4.57
N ALA A 56 13.31 1.19 -5.21
CA ALA A 56 12.44 0.87 -6.33
C ALA A 56 13.22 0.41 -7.58
N LYS A 57 14.41 0.93 -7.81
CA LYS A 57 15.31 0.48 -8.90
C LYS A 57 15.90 -0.91 -8.66
N MET A 58 16.09 -1.27 -7.39
CA MET A 58 16.56 -2.60 -6.98
C MET A 58 15.45 -3.66 -6.97
N TYR A 59 14.20 -3.25 -7.16
CA TYR A 59 13.07 -4.18 -7.17
C TYR A 59 13.19 -5.18 -8.32
N ALA A 60 12.98 -6.45 -7.99
CA ALA A 60 12.96 -7.56 -8.94
C ALA A 60 11.78 -8.48 -8.60
N GLU A 61 11.03 -8.89 -9.61
CA GLU A 61 9.97 -9.87 -9.51
C GLU A 61 10.01 -10.85 -10.68
N LEU A 62 9.52 -12.07 -10.47
CA LEU A 62 9.30 -13.02 -11.56
C LEU A 62 7.99 -12.70 -12.26
N GLY A 63 8.07 -12.38 -13.54
CA GLY A 63 6.88 -12.17 -14.37
C GLY A 63 6.12 -13.50 -14.60
N PRO A 64 4.87 -13.41 -15.09
CA PRO A 64 4.06 -14.61 -15.42
C PRO A 64 4.72 -15.51 -16.47
N ASP A 65 5.63 -14.97 -17.25
CA ASP A 65 6.43 -15.65 -18.28
C ASP A 65 7.71 -16.31 -17.74
N GLY A 66 7.92 -16.27 -16.41
CA GLY A 66 9.11 -16.78 -15.73
C GLY A 66 10.37 -15.92 -15.88
N ASN A 67 10.30 -14.79 -16.60
CA ASN A 67 11.40 -13.88 -16.74
C ASN A 67 11.47 -12.90 -15.55
N GLU A 68 12.68 -12.61 -15.11
CA GLU A 68 12.89 -11.61 -14.06
C GLU A 68 12.63 -10.21 -14.63
N ARG A 69 11.70 -9.50 -13.99
CA ARG A 69 11.40 -8.11 -14.27
C ARG A 69 12.04 -7.26 -13.19
N THR A 70 12.96 -6.39 -13.59
CA THR A 70 13.65 -5.47 -12.70
C THR A 70 13.18 -4.04 -12.91
N LYS A 71 13.30 -3.21 -11.88
CA LYS A 71 12.85 -1.81 -11.93
C LYS A 71 11.34 -1.71 -12.14
N ASN A 72 10.86 -0.66 -12.80
CA ASN A 72 9.43 -0.43 -13.08
C ASN A 72 8.55 -0.51 -11.82
N ALA A 73 9.05 0.06 -10.74
CA ALA A 73 8.49 -0.06 -9.41
C ALA A 73 8.40 1.28 -8.70
N VAL A 74 7.66 1.32 -7.62
CA VAL A 74 7.52 2.47 -6.75
C VAL A 74 7.72 2.05 -5.29
N ALA A 75 8.54 2.80 -4.56
CA ALA A 75 8.67 2.66 -3.11
C ALA A 75 7.80 3.69 -2.41
N LEU A 76 6.93 3.23 -1.50
CA LEU A 76 6.01 4.06 -0.75
C LEU A 76 6.46 4.16 0.70
N TRP A 77 6.70 5.38 1.17
CA TRP A 77 7.03 5.77 2.55
C TRP A 77 8.18 5.03 3.23
N SER A 78 8.56 3.86 2.81
CA SER A 78 9.73 3.14 3.34
C SER A 78 10.38 2.27 2.28
N ALA A 79 11.68 2.02 2.40
CA ALA A 79 12.43 1.16 1.49
C ALA A 79 11.95 -0.32 1.48
N GLY A 80 11.21 -0.74 2.53
CA GLY A 80 10.61 -2.06 2.60
C GLY A 80 9.23 -2.17 1.92
N SER A 81 8.65 -1.04 1.49
CA SER A 81 7.32 -0.96 0.87
C SER A 81 7.45 -0.68 -0.62
N VAL A 82 8.03 -1.62 -1.36
CA VAL A 82 8.21 -1.51 -2.81
C VAL A 82 7.19 -2.37 -3.53
N PHE A 83 6.58 -1.81 -4.58
CA PHE A 83 5.54 -2.43 -5.40
C PHE A 83 5.83 -2.22 -6.88
N SER A 84 5.44 -3.17 -7.73
CA SER A 84 5.31 -2.88 -9.15
C SER A 84 4.24 -1.80 -9.36
N TRP A 85 4.36 -1.02 -10.41
CA TRP A 85 3.32 -0.05 -10.76
C TRP A 85 1.96 -0.71 -11.01
N ASP A 86 1.99 -1.94 -11.55
CA ASP A 86 0.77 -2.69 -11.82
C ASP A 86 0.11 -3.15 -10.51
N ASP A 87 0.88 -3.54 -9.48
CA ASP A 87 0.34 -3.82 -8.14
C ASP A 87 -0.23 -2.57 -7.48
N LEU A 88 0.47 -1.44 -7.58
CA LEU A 88 -0.03 -0.20 -7.01
C LEU A 88 -1.37 0.22 -7.64
N ALA A 89 -1.46 0.19 -8.97
CA ALA A 89 -2.65 0.64 -9.69
C ALA A 89 -3.83 -0.35 -9.62
N ASN A 90 -3.55 -1.66 -9.69
CA ASN A 90 -4.60 -2.68 -9.86
C ASN A 90 -4.93 -3.45 -8.59
N VAL A 91 -4.09 -3.36 -7.54
CA VAL A 91 -4.30 -4.07 -6.28
C VAL A 91 -4.38 -3.11 -5.10
N VAL A 92 -3.36 -2.30 -4.88
CA VAL A 92 -3.27 -1.45 -3.68
C VAL A 92 -4.32 -0.35 -3.69
N GLU A 93 -4.43 0.39 -4.78
CA GLU A 93 -5.37 1.50 -4.92
C GLU A 93 -6.84 1.05 -4.88
N PRO A 94 -7.28 0.06 -5.66
CA PRO A 94 -8.65 -0.47 -5.57
C PRO A 94 -8.97 -1.04 -4.18
N ARG A 95 -8.02 -1.73 -3.56
CA ARG A 95 -8.17 -2.27 -2.20
C ARG A 95 -8.32 -1.17 -1.16
N MET A 96 -7.56 -0.08 -1.29
CA MET A 96 -7.71 1.08 -0.42
C MET A 96 -9.13 1.66 -0.50
N ARG A 97 -9.70 1.78 -1.71
CA ARG A 97 -11.09 2.26 -1.89
C ARG A 97 -12.10 1.30 -1.28
N GLU A 98 -11.92 0.00 -1.47
CA GLU A 98 -12.77 -1.03 -0.88
C GLU A 98 -12.75 -0.96 0.66
N ILE A 99 -11.55 -0.90 1.26
CA ILE A 99 -11.35 -0.77 2.71
C ILE A 99 -11.99 0.52 3.23
N ALA A 100 -11.84 1.63 2.50
CA ALA A 100 -12.45 2.90 2.86
C ALA A 100 -13.97 2.81 2.96
N GLY A 101 -14.62 2.11 2.01
CA GLY A 101 -16.05 1.81 2.05
C GLY A 101 -16.43 0.98 3.28
N ILE A 102 -15.78 -0.17 3.46
CA ILE A 102 -16.02 -1.08 4.59
C ILE A 102 -15.87 -0.37 5.93
N PHE A 103 -14.80 0.41 6.11
CA PHE A 103 -14.52 1.05 7.41
C PHE A 103 -15.44 2.24 7.68
N LYS A 104 -15.86 2.95 6.65
CA LYS A 104 -16.85 4.02 6.76
C LYS A 104 -18.23 3.47 7.15
N GLU A 105 -18.67 2.40 6.50
CA GLU A 105 -19.96 1.73 6.78
C GLU A 105 -20.02 1.15 8.20
N ASN A 106 -18.88 0.67 8.72
CA ASN A 106 -18.79 0.01 10.02
C ASN A 106 -18.19 0.89 11.13
N ASP A 107 -18.04 2.20 10.89
CA ASP A 107 -17.50 3.19 11.84
C ASP A 107 -16.16 2.76 12.45
N LYS A 108 -15.21 2.31 11.59
CA LYS A 108 -13.88 1.86 12.03
C LYS A 108 -12.89 3.01 12.07
N GLY A 109 -12.48 3.37 13.28
CA GLY A 109 -11.54 4.47 13.51
C GLY A 109 -10.07 4.09 13.30
N LYS A 110 -9.21 5.13 13.31
CA LYS A 110 -7.75 5.02 13.11
C LYS A 110 -7.08 3.97 14.01
N ALA A 111 -7.49 3.89 15.28
CA ALA A 111 -6.91 2.95 16.24
C ALA A 111 -7.08 1.48 15.83
N PHE A 112 -8.21 1.14 15.24
CA PHE A 112 -8.47 -0.19 14.69
C PHE A 112 -7.53 -0.51 13.52
N ILE A 113 -7.35 0.46 12.62
CA ILE A 113 -6.50 0.30 11.44
C ILE A 113 -5.04 0.08 11.84
N TYR A 114 -4.51 0.87 12.77
CA TYR A 114 -3.15 0.69 13.28
C TYR A 114 -2.93 -0.68 13.93
N LYS A 115 -3.93 -1.21 14.65
CA LYS A 115 -3.84 -2.57 15.21
C LYS A 115 -3.75 -3.63 14.12
N ILE A 116 -4.57 -3.52 13.05
CA ILE A 116 -4.49 -4.45 11.91
C ILE A 116 -3.11 -4.36 11.25
N VAL A 117 -2.64 -3.16 10.91
CA VAL A 117 -1.33 -2.96 10.28
C VAL A 117 -0.21 -3.56 11.13
N SER A 118 -0.24 -3.33 12.44
CA SER A 118 0.75 -3.92 13.37
C SER A 118 0.73 -5.46 13.33
N LEU A 119 -0.44 -6.09 13.33
CA LEU A 119 -0.57 -7.54 13.26
C LEU A 119 -0.13 -8.10 11.90
N LEU A 120 -0.44 -7.41 10.80
CA LEU A 120 -0.03 -7.80 9.45
C LEU A 120 1.48 -7.73 9.24
N ARG A 121 2.15 -6.71 9.81
CA ARG A 121 3.60 -6.58 9.74
C ARG A 121 4.36 -7.68 10.49
N HIS A 122 3.74 -8.25 11.52
CA HIS A 122 4.28 -9.34 12.34
C HIS A 122 3.49 -10.63 12.13
N TYR A 123 2.92 -10.83 10.94
CA TYR A 123 1.99 -11.94 10.67
C TYR A 123 2.65 -13.32 10.79
N ASP A 124 3.94 -13.40 10.55
CA ASP A 124 4.71 -14.64 10.64
C ASP A 124 4.97 -15.08 12.10
N ASP A 125 4.70 -14.21 13.08
CA ASP A 125 4.68 -14.59 14.50
C ASP A 125 3.47 -15.48 14.77
N VAL A 126 3.67 -16.60 15.46
CA VAL A 126 2.65 -17.63 15.78
C VAL A 126 1.36 -17.05 16.37
N ILE A 127 1.46 -15.93 17.09
CA ILE A 127 0.34 -15.31 17.80
C ILE A 127 -0.42 -14.28 16.92
N SER A 128 0.19 -13.79 15.84
CA SER A 128 -0.37 -12.67 15.07
C SER A 128 -1.60 -13.05 14.25
N ALA A 129 -1.59 -14.22 13.61
CA ALA A 129 -2.76 -14.70 12.86
C ALA A 129 -4.00 -14.93 13.75
N PRO A 130 -3.92 -15.64 14.91
CA PRO A 130 -5.05 -15.75 15.84
C PRO A 130 -5.52 -14.40 16.40
N ARG A 131 -4.59 -13.47 16.67
CA ARG A 131 -4.95 -12.12 17.16
C ARG A 131 -5.67 -11.31 16.10
N LEU A 132 -5.24 -11.39 14.84
CA LEU A 132 -5.93 -10.77 13.72
C LEU A 132 -7.35 -11.33 13.59
N ALA A 133 -7.49 -12.66 13.68
CA ALA A 133 -8.77 -13.35 13.71
C ALA A 133 -9.72 -12.78 14.76
N TYR A 134 -9.28 -12.78 15.98
CA TYR A 134 -10.07 -12.27 17.09
C TYR A 134 -10.43 -10.79 16.92
N LEU A 135 -9.47 -9.97 16.47
CA LEU A 135 -9.68 -8.54 16.25
C LEU A 135 -10.76 -8.30 15.19
N LEU A 136 -10.70 -8.99 14.06
CA LEU A 136 -11.67 -8.87 12.98
C LEU A 136 -13.06 -9.35 13.42
N ALA A 137 -13.13 -10.55 14.01
CA ALA A 137 -14.40 -11.14 14.46
C ALA A 137 -15.13 -10.25 15.47
N ARG A 138 -14.39 -9.65 16.42
CA ARG A 138 -14.95 -8.75 17.43
C ARG A 138 -15.32 -7.39 16.83
N SER A 139 -14.50 -6.88 15.91
CA SER A 139 -14.72 -5.54 15.36
C SER A 139 -15.89 -5.48 14.36
N PHE A 140 -16.19 -6.57 13.71
CA PHE A 140 -17.35 -6.69 12.82
C PHE A 140 -18.54 -7.40 13.48
N GLU A 141 -18.55 -7.53 14.82
CA GLU A 141 -19.69 -8.08 15.56
C GLU A 141 -20.96 -7.25 15.28
N GLY A 142 -22.05 -7.94 14.93
CA GLY A 142 -23.29 -7.29 14.52
C GLY A 142 -23.36 -6.81 13.07
N CYS A 143 -22.28 -6.94 12.30
CA CYS A 143 -22.32 -6.68 10.86
C CYS A 143 -22.92 -7.88 10.11
N GLU A 144 -23.87 -7.62 9.21
CA GLU A 144 -24.56 -8.64 8.42
C GLU A 144 -23.59 -9.45 7.53
N LYS A 145 -22.51 -8.81 7.06
CA LYS A 145 -21.46 -9.42 6.21
C LYS A 145 -20.20 -9.81 6.97
N ARG A 146 -20.28 -9.99 8.29
CA ARG A 146 -19.13 -10.26 9.16
C ARG A 146 -18.24 -11.38 8.63
N ASP A 147 -18.81 -12.52 8.35
CA ASP A 147 -18.04 -13.71 7.99
C ASP A 147 -17.36 -13.55 6.62
N GLU A 148 -18.04 -12.92 5.66
CA GLU A 148 -17.47 -12.56 4.36
C GLU A 148 -16.29 -11.60 4.50
N LEU A 149 -16.44 -10.54 5.29
CA LEU A 149 -15.37 -9.57 5.55
C LEU A 149 -14.16 -10.22 6.24
N CYS A 150 -14.41 -11.03 7.27
CA CYS A 150 -13.33 -11.75 7.96
C CYS A 150 -12.59 -12.70 7.02
N GLN A 151 -13.29 -13.50 6.22
CA GLN A 151 -12.68 -14.40 5.25
C GLN A 151 -11.85 -13.63 4.21
N ARG A 152 -12.34 -12.49 3.73
CA ARG A 152 -11.62 -11.65 2.77
C ARG A 152 -10.32 -11.10 3.34
N PHE A 153 -10.35 -10.54 4.56
CA PHE A 153 -9.13 -10.09 5.24
C PHE A 153 -8.13 -11.22 5.50
N TYR A 154 -8.62 -12.43 5.81
CA TYR A 154 -7.76 -13.61 5.96
C TYR A 154 -7.11 -14.02 4.65
N ALA A 155 -7.86 -14.06 3.56
CA ALA A 155 -7.32 -14.38 2.25
C ALA A 155 -6.18 -13.43 1.88
N TRP A 156 -6.39 -12.12 2.07
CA TRP A 156 -5.33 -11.12 1.83
C TRP A 156 -4.13 -11.25 2.78
N ALA A 157 -4.37 -11.61 4.05
CA ALA A 157 -3.29 -11.73 5.04
C ALA A 157 -2.43 -12.97 4.85
N SER A 158 -3.00 -14.06 4.33
CA SER A 158 -2.34 -15.37 4.22
C SER A 158 -1.27 -15.41 3.12
N ASP A 159 -1.47 -14.70 2.02
CA ASP A 159 -0.46 -14.57 0.96
C ASP A 159 0.48 -13.40 1.23
N SER A 160 1.78 -13.60 1.09
CA SER A 160 2.79 -12.59 1.43
C SER A 160 2.76 -11.36 0.54
N ARG A 161 2.43 -11.50 -0.76
CA ARG A 161 2.28 -10.40 -1.71
C ARG A 161 1.00 -9.62 -1.41
N GLU A 162 -0.12 -10.33 -1.27
CA GLU A 162 -1.41 -9.75 -0.94
C GLU A 162 -1.38 -9.01 0.41
N ARG A 163 -0.70 -9.57 1.39
CA ARG A 163 -0.49 -8.96 2.71
C ARG A 163 0.28 -7.65 2.63
N ARG A 164 1.35 -7.57 1.84
CA ARG A 164 2.08 -6.32 1.62
C ARG A 164 1.19 -5.27 0.96
N CYS A 165 0.43 -5.64 -0.06
CA CYS A 165 -0.54 -4.77 -0.71
C CYS A 165 -1.65 -4.30 0.25
N LEU A 166 -2.11 -5.18 1.15
CA LEU A 166 -3.09 -4.84 2.18
C LEU A 166 -2.54 -3.82 3.17
N VAL A 167 -1.30 -3.99 3.63
CA VAL A 167 -0.63 -3.02 4.52
C VAL A 167 -0.54 -1.66 3.86
N ALA A 168 -0.08 -1.60 2.61
CA ALA A 168 0.02 -0.34 1.86
C ALA A 168 -1.34 0.33 1.65
N ALA A 169 -2.38 -0.44 1.33
CA ALA A 169 -3.75 0.06 1.18
C ALA A 169 -4.30 0.64 2.49
N LEU A 170 -4.05 -0.03 3.62
CA LEU A 170 -4.46 0.44 4.95
C LEU A 170 -3.71 1.73 5.34
N GLU A 171 -2.42 1.81 5.07
CA GLU A 171 -1.61 3.01 5.32
C GLU A 171 -2.07 4.17 4.46
N TRP A 172 -2.32 3.93 3.17
CA TRP A 172 -2.88 4.93 2.27
C TRP A 172 -4.23 5.45 2.79
N TYR A 173 -5.10 4.57 3.24
CA TYR A 173 -6.37 4.99 3.83
C TYR A 173 -6.19 5.81 5.11
N VAL A 174 -5.30 5.40 6.01
CA VAL A 174 -5.01 6.17 7.24
C VAL A 174 -4.57 7.59 6.91
N TYR A 175 -3.72 7.75 5.91
CA TYR A 175 -3.27 9.06 5.47
C TYR A 175 -4.42 9.88 4.87
N SER A 176 -5.33 9.25 4.08
CA SER A 176 -6.48 9.95 3.50
C SER A 176 -7.45 10.54 4.53
N ILE A 177 -7.53 9.93 5.70
CA ILE A 177 -8.41 10.42 6.77
C ILE A 177 -7.70 11.37 7.76
N ARG A 178 -6.35 11.52 7.68
CA ARG A 178 -5.62 12.51 8.49
C ARG A 178 -5.85 13.94 8.02
N GLU A 179 -6.03 14.14 6.73
CA GLU A 179 -6.21 15.47 6.11
C GLU A 179 -7.61 16.04 6.30
N ARG A 180 -8.57 15.22 6.70
CA ARG A 180 -9.98 15.64 6.90
C ARG A 180 -10.30 16.02 8.34
N GLY A 181 -9.34 16.04 9.21
CA GLY A 181 -9.43 16.50 10.61
C GLY A 181 -8.51 17.68 10.83
#